data_3ec1b91cccf0284ae6e6afae3f6e82de
#
_entry.id   3ec1b91cccf0284ae6e6afae3f6e82de
#
_cell.length_a   1.000
_cell.length_b   1.000
_cell.length_c   1.000
_cell.angle_alpha   90.00
_cell.angle_beta   90.00
_cell.angle_gamma   90.00
#
_symmetry.space_group_name_H-M   'P 1'
#
loop_
_entity.id
_entity.type
_entity.pdbx_description
1 polymer ?
#
loop_
_entity_poly.entity_id
_entity_poly.type
_entity_poly.pdbx_seq_one_letter_code
_entity_poly.pdbx_strand_id
1 'polypeptide(L)'
;MDISKLKDQLIIDEGVKYETYLDHLSLKTCGIGHLCREDEPEYDLELGAEISEDRVTELFEQDIQTVIQDCKKVYDDWDNLPEEVKQIVANMMFNLGRPRYRKFRKHIQAVMDGRWQESANQMRDSRWHKQVPNRAERLCKRMEEVTVS
;
A
#
# COMPACT_ATOMS: atom_id res chain seq x y z
N MET A 1 12.35 -7.66 5.98
CA MET A 1 11.18 -7.69 5.08
C MET A 1 11.62 -7.95 3.65
N ASP A 2 10.92 -8.84 2.96
CA ASP A 2 11.20 -9.16 1.56
C ASP A 2 10.62 -8.07 0.64
N ILE A 3 11.44 -7.12 0.28
CA ILE A 3 11.07 -5.97 -0.56
C ILE A 3 10.71 -6.42 -1.99
N SER A 4 11.43 -7.40 -2.52
CA SER A 4 11.18 -7.91 -3.88
C SER A 4 9.76 -8.49 -3.99
N LYS A 5 9.34 -9.26 -2.99
CA LYS A 5 7.99 -9.82 -2.93
C LYS A 5 6.92 -8.74 -2.86
N LEU A 6 7.16 -7.71 -2.06
CA LEU A 6 6.24 -6.58 -1.95
C LEU A 6 6.10 -5.86 -3.29
N LYS A 7 7.22 -5.60 -3.98
CA LYS A 7 7.21 -4.94 -5.29
C LYS A 7 6.40 -5.73 -6.31
N ASP A 8 6.63 -7.05 -6.38
CA ASP A 8 5.91 -7.90 -7.33
C ASP A 8 4.41 -7.84 -7.12
N GLN A 9 3.96 -7.88 -5.87
CA GLN A 9 2.55 -7.79 -5.55
C GLN A 9 1.95 -6.42 -5.87
N LEU A 10 2.68 -5.36 -5.57
CA LEU A 10 2.20 -4.00 -5.85
C LEU A 10 2.09 -3.73 -7.35
N ILE A 11 3.00 -4.27 -8.15
CA ILE A 11 2.91 -4.16 -9.61
C ILE A 11 1.61 -4.81 -10.12
N ILE A 12 1.25 -5.97 -9.58
CA ILE A 12 0.00 -6.65 -9.92
C ILE A 12 -1.20 -5.83 -9.47
N ASP A 13 -1.18 -5.31 -8.24
CA ASP A 13 -2.31 -4.60 -7.64
C ASP A 13 -2.53 -3.22 -8.25
N GLU A 14 -1.46 -2.47 -8.51
CA GLU A 14 -1.54 -1.10 -9.01
C GLU A 14 -1.49 -1.01 -10.53
N GLY A 15 -0.89 -1.99 -11.19
CA GLY A 15 -0.57 -1.92 -12.61
C GLY A 15 0.59 -0.97 -12.88
N VAL A 16 1.01 -0.90 -14.14
CA VAL A 16 2.09 0.00 -14.58
C VAL A 16 1.60 0.82 -15.76
N LYS A 17 1.72 2.15 -15.69
CA LYS A 17 1.45 3.04 -16.81
C LYS A 17 2.61 4.00 -17.00
N TYR A 18 3.14 4.00 -18.23
CA TYR A 18 4.26 4.87 -18.61
C TYR A 18 3.75 6.22 -19.14
N GLU A 19 2.70 6.72 -18.51
CA GLU A 19 2.09 8.01 -18.84
C GLU A 19 1.35 8.57 -17.63
N THR A 20 1.10 9.87 -17.65
CA THR A 20 0.25 10.50 -16.63
C THR A 20 -1.22 10.20 -16.93
N TYR A 21 -2.01 9.97 -15.87
CA TYR A 21 -3.44 9.69 -15.99
C TYR A 21 -4.16 10.13 -14.73
N LEU A 22 -5.49 10.16 -14.78
CA LEU A 22 -6.30 10.39 -13.58
C LEU A 22 -6.72 9.05 -12.99
N ASP A 23 -6.55 8.89 -11.68
CA ASP A 23 -7.03 7.70 -10.97
C ASP A 23 -8.55 7.79 -10.74
N HIS A 24 -9.12 6.81 -10.03
CA HIS A 24 -10.56 6.76 -9.74
C HIS A 24 -11.04 7.93 -8.87
N LEU A 25 -10.14 8.65 -8.21
CA LEU A 25 -10.46 9.85 -7.42
C LEU A 25 -10.15 11.13 -8.19
N SER A 26 -9.87 11.03 -9.49
CA SER A 26 -9.49 12.15 -10.39
C SER A 26 -8.19 12.84 -9.96
N LEU A 27 -7.28 12.09 -9.35
CA LEU A 27 -5.96 12.59 -8.97
C LEU A 27 -4.92 12.18 -10.02
N LYS A 28 -4.03 13.10 -10.35
CA LYS A 28 -2.95 12.85 -11.33
C LYS A 28 -2.00 11.79 -10.80
N THR A 29 -1.82 10.74 -11.57
CA THR A 29 -1.07 9.55 -11.19
C THR A 29 -0.18 9.13 -12.37
N CYS A 30 0.87 8.37 -12.09
CA CYS A 30 1.71 7.76 -13.13
C CYS A 30 2.44 6.54 -12.60
N GLY A 31 3.06 5.79 -13.50
CA GLY A 31 3.89 4.64 -13.14
C GLY A 31 3.12 3.55 -12.40
N ILE A 32 3.61 3.17 -11.24
CA ILE A 32 3.03 2.10 -10.42
C ILE A 32 2.25 2.77 -9.28
N GLY A 33 1.05 3.27 -9.62
CA GLY A 33 0.17 3.89 -8.64
C GLY A 33 0.77 5.12 -7.94
N HIS A 34 1.71 5.82 -8.57
CA HIS A 34 2.36 6.98 -7.96
C HIS A 34 1.49 8.22 -8.10
N LEU A 35 1.07 8.79 -6.96
CA LEU A 35 0.36 10.06 -6.93
C LEU A 35 1.38 11.19 -7.17
N CYS A 36 1.20 11.94 -8.27
CA CYS A 36 2.11 13.04 -8.60
C CYS A 36 1.98 14.18 -7.58
N ARG A 37 3.11 14.64 -7.05
CA ARG A 37 3.17 15.71 -6.05
C ARG A 37 3.54 17.03 -6.69
N GLU A 38 3.10 18.12 -6.05
CA GLU A 38 3.32 19.48 -6.58
C GLU A 38 4.79 19.82 -6.84
N ASP A 39 5.71 19.22 -6.07
CA ASP A 39 7.15 19.46 -6.21
C ASP A 39 7.81 18.58 -7.27
N GLU A 40 7.04 17.71 -7.93
CA GLU A 40 7.55 16.78 -8.95
C GLU A 40 7.28 17.32 -10.37
N PRO A 41 8.20 17.07 -11.33
CA PRO A 41 7.99 17.55 -12.71
C PRO A 41 6.72 16.95 -13.33
N GLU A 42 6.33 15.75 -12.97
CA GLU A 42 5.14 15.09 -13.49
C GLU A 42 3.85 15.81 -13.16
N TYR A 43 3.84 16.59 -12.07
CA TYR A 43 2.64 17.32 -11.64
C TYR A 43 2.15 18.31 -12.70
N ASP A 44 3.07 18.97 -13.38
CA ASP A 44 2.77 20.01 -14.39
C ASP A 44 2.63 19.46 -15.80
N LEU A 45 2.86 18.17 -16.02
CA LEU A 45 2.72 17.57 -17.34
C LEU A 45 1.24 17.41 -17.70
N GLU A 46 0.96 17.46 -19.01
CA GLU A 46 -0.38 17.18 -19.52
C GLU A 46 -0.75 15.72 -19.27
N LEU A 47 -2.06 15.44 -19.15
CA LEU A 47 -2.54 14.05 -19.06
C LEU A 47 -2.16 13.31 -20.34
N GLY A 48 -1.68 12.06 -20.18
CA GLY A 48 -1.18 11.24 -21.26
C GLY A 48 0.27 11.51 -21.63
N ALA A 49 0.97 12.40 -20.88
CA ALA A 49 2.38 12.65 -21.13
C ALA A 49 3.21 11.42 -20.79
N GLU A 50 4.16 11.07 -21.67
CA GLU A 50 5.01 9.90 -21.52
C GLU A 50 5.95 10.02 -20.32
N ILE A 51 6.09 8.94 -19.56
CA ILE A 51 7.00 8.82 -18.42
C ILE A 51 7.96 7.67 -18.74
N SER A 52 9.27 7.91 -18.61
CA SER A 52 10.26 6.89 -18.91
C SER A 52 10.23 5.73 -17.91
N GLU A 53 10.67 4.54 -18.35
CA GLU A 53 10.81 3.38 -17.46
C GLU A 53 11.71 3.69 -16.27
N ASP A 54 12.82 4.39 -16.49
CA ASP A 54 13.75 4.77 -15.42
C ASP A 54 13.07 5.65 -14.37
N ARG A 55 12.25 6.60 -14.83
CA ARG A 55 11.52 7.48 -13.91
C ARG A 55 10.45 6.71 -13.12
N VAL A 56 9.74 5.80 -13.78
CA VAL A 56 8.76 4.93 -13.11
C VAL A 56 9.44 4.11 -12.00
N THR A 57 10.58 3.51 -12.32
CA THR A 57 11.36 2.73 -11.33
C THR A 57 11.81 3.60 -10.17
N GLU A 58 12.33 4.80 -10.44
CA GLU A 58 12.78 5.74 -9.42
C GLU A 58 11.65 6.14 -8.47
N LEU A 59 10.49 6.50 -9.02
CA LEU A 59 9.31 6.87 -8.24
C LEU A 59 8.81 5.70 -7.39
N PHE A 60 8.81 4.50 -7.94
CA PHE A 60 8.39 3.30 -7.22
C PHE A 60 9.32 2.99 -6.03
N GLU A 61 10.64 3.10 -6.25
CA GLU A 61 11.61 2.91 -5.17
C GLU A 61 11.42 3.93 -4.05
N GLN A 62 11.16 5.18 -4.39
CA GLN A 62 10.87 6.22 -3.41
C GLN A 62 9.60 5.91 -2.63
N ASP A 63 8.55 5.48 -3.31
CA ASP A 63 7.27 5.14 -2.68
C ASP A 63 7.39 3.96 -1.73
N ILE A 64 8.18 2.94 -2.11
CA ILE A 64 8.45 1.78 -1.25
C ILE A 64 9.15 2.23 0.04
N GLN A 65 10.18 3.08 -0.06
CA GLN A 65 10.88 3.59 1.12
C GLN A 65 9.95 4.39 2.04
N THR A 66 9.09 5.23 1.45
CA THR A 66 8.09 5.98 2.21
C THR A 66 7.12 5.05 2.94
N VAL A 67 6.65 4.01 2.27
CA VAL A 67 5.74 3.01 2.86
C VAL A 67 6.38 2.34 4.08
N ILE A 68 7.62 1.90 3.94
CA ILE A 68 8.33 1.22 5.03
C ILE A 68 8.50 2.18 6.23
N GLN A 69 8.88 3.42 5.98
CA GLN A 69 9.01 4.42 7.03
C GLN A 69 7.67 4.68 7.72
N ASP A 70 6.58 4.79 6.95
CA ASP A 70 5.24 4.99 7.48
C ASP A 70 4.79 3.80 8.35
N CYS A 71 5.09 2.58 7.92
CA CYS A 71 4.81 1.38 8.70
C CYS A 71 5.54 1.42 10.05
N LYS A 72 6.80 1.81 10.06
CA LYS A 72 7.59 1.94 11.29
C LYS A 72 7.06 3.03 12.22
N LYS A 73 6.46 4.08 11.66
CA LYS A 73 5.85 5.15 12.46
C LYS A 73 4.55 4.70 13.13
N VAL A 74 3.83 3.76 12.52
CA VAL A 74 2.59 3.22 13.09
C VAL A 74 2.87 2.11 14.08
N TYR A 75 3.85 1.24 13.78
CA TYR A 75 4.16 0.06 14.58
C TYR A 75 5.59 0.14 15.11
N ASP A 76 5.73 0.45 16.40
CA ASP A 76 7.06 0.54 17.06
C ASP A 76 7.83 -0.77 16.95
N ASP A 77 7.12 -1.91 16.93
CA ASP A 77 7.69 -3.25 16.87
C ASP A 77 7.66 -3.83 15.47
N TRP A 78 7.70 -2.99 14.44
CA TRP A 78 7.58 -3.37 13.04
C TRP A 78 8.51 -4.52 12.65
N ASP A 79 9.78 -4.43 13.04
CA ASP A 79 10.79 -5.41 12.62
C ASP A 79 10.53 -6.82 13.19
N ASN A 80 9.79 -6.90 14.29
CA ASN A 80 9.46 -8.16 14.96
C ASN A 80 8.12 -8.75 14.53
N LEU A 81 7.34 -8.04 13.71
CA LEU A 81 6.09 -8.59 13.17
C LEU A 81 6.38 -9.76 12.21
N PRO A 82 5.46 -10.74 12.12
CA PRO A 82 5.62 -11.80 11.13
C PRO A 82 5.76 -11.24 9.72
N GLU A 83 6.57 -11.88 8.89
CA GLU A 83 6.82 -11.41 7.52
C GLU A 83 5.53 -11.24 6.73
N GLU A 84 4.60 -12.19 6.84
CA GLU A 84 3.31 -12.10 6.15
C GLU A 84 2.51 -10.87 6.58
N VAL A 85 2.50 -10.55 7.87
CA VAL A 85 1.83 -9.36 8.39
C VAL A 85 2.46 -8.10 7.83
N LYS A 86 3.79 -8.03 7.79
CA LYS A 86 4.51 -6.89 7.19
C LYS A 86 4.12 -6.70 5.72
N GLN A 87 4.04 -7.79 4.95
CA GLN A 87 3.64 -7.73 3.55
C GLN A 87 2.23 -7.17 3.38
N ILE A 88 1.29 -7.64 4.19
CA ILE A 88 -0.11 -7.19 4.16
C ILE A 88 -0.22 -5.71 4.52
N VAL A 89 0.38 -5.32 5.63
CA VAL A 89 0.33 -3.94 6.12
C VAL A 89 0.99 -2.98 5.12
N ALA A 90 2.15 -3.35 4.57
CA ALA A 90 2.83 -2.51 3.58
C ALA A 90 1.99 -2.33 2.32
N ASN A 91 1.31 -3.38 1.86
CA ASN A 91 0.40 -3.30 0.72
C ASN A 91 -0.76 -2.34 0.99
N MET A 92 -1.38 -2.44 2.17
CA MET A 92 -2.43 -1.51 2.60
C MET A 92 -1.91 -0.07 2.68
N MET A 93 -0.73 0.10 3.28
CA MET A 93 -0.11 1.42 3.45
C MET A 93 0.15 2.09 2.11
N PHE A 94 0.65 1.34 1.13
CA PHE A 94 0.87 1.86 -0.22
C PHE A 94 -0.44 2.36 -0.84
N ASN A 95 -1.52 1.60 -0.68
CA ASN A 95 -2.83 1.92 -1.24
C ASN A 95 -3.49 3.12 -0.54
N LEU A 96 -3.39 3.18 0.78
CA LEU A 96 -4.13 4.14 1.62
C LEU A 96 -3.35 5.40 1.96
N GLY A 97 -2.04 5.29 2.16
CA GLY A 97 -1.24 6.31 2.80
C GLY A 97 -1.44 6.31 4.32
N ARG A 98 -0.46 6.86 5.04
CA ARG A 98 -0.47 6.83 6.50
C ARG A 98 -1.69 7.50 7.15
N PRO A 99 -2.14 8.69 6.71
CA PRO A 99 -3.30 9.33 7.36
C PRO A 99 -4.56 8.48 7.30
N ARG A 100 -4.85 7.87 6.15
CA ARG A 100 -6.02 7.00 5.99
C ARG A 100 -5.82 5.68 6.72
N TYR A 101 -4.63 5.10 6.68
CA TYR A 101 -4.32 3.86 7.37
C TYR A 101 -4.53 4.00 8.89
N ARG A 102 -4.11 5.11 9.48
CA ARG A 102 -4.25 5.35 10.92
C ARG A 102 -5.69 5.36 11.40
N LYS A 103 -6.66 5.53 10.52
CA LYS A 103 -8.09 5.48 10.86
C LYS A 103 -8.56 4.06 11.20
N PHE A 104 -7.81 3.04 10.80
CA PHE A 104 -8.09 1.64 11.11
C PHE A 104 -7.65 1.29 12.54
N ARG A 105 -8.16 2.00 13.52
CA ARG A 105 -7.69 1.88 14.93
C ARG A 105 -7.79 0.47 15.48
N LYS A 106 -8.92 -0.21 15.26
CA LYS A 106 -9.14 -1.56 15.78
C LYS A 106 -8.28 -2.60 15.08
N HIS A 107 -8.09 -2.44 13.78
CA HIS A 107 -7.18 -3.27 13.00
C HIS A 107 -5.74 -3.10 13.52
N ILE A 108 -5.29 -1.87 13.68
CA ILE A 108 -3.93 -1.57 14.17
C ILE A 108 -3.73 -2.19 15.54
N GLN A 109 -4.69 -2.02 16.46
CA GLN A 109 -4.60 -2.59 17.79
C GLN A 109 -4.55 -4.13 17.75
N ALA A 110 -5.34 -4.75 16.89
CA ALA A 110 -5.32 -6.20 16.71
C ALA A 110 -3.95 -6.70 16.21
N VAL A 111 -3.34 -5.97 15.27
CA VAL A 111 -1.98 -6.29 14.80
C VAL A 111 -0.97 -6.19 15.94
N MET A 112 -1.02 -5.12 16.73
CA MET A 112 -0.13 -4.93 17.88
C MET A 112 -0.28 -6.06 18.90
N ASP A 113 -1.49 -6.56 19.07
CA ASP A 113 -1.80 -7.63 20.03
C ASP A 113 -1.57 -9.04 19.47
N GLY A 114 -1.21 -9.16 18.20
CA GLY A 114 -1.03 -10.46 17.55
C GLY A 114 -2.34 -11.20 17.32
N ARG A 115 -3.46 -10.49 17.23
CA ARG A 115 -4.80 -11.05 17.02
C ARG A 115 -5.16 -10.99 15.54
N TRP A 116 -4.63 -11.93 14.77
CA TRP A 116 -4.70 -11.90 13.31
C TRP A 116 -6.11 -12.06 12.77
N GLN A 117 -6.92 -12.92 13.36
CA GLN A 117 -8.31 -13.08 12.95
C GLN A 117 -9.12 -11.81 13.19
N GLU A 118 -8.92 -11.16 14.33
CA GLU A 118 -9.61 -9.91 14.64
C GLU A 118 -9.15 -8.79 13.69
N SER A 119 -7.87 -8.74 13.39
CA SER A 119 -7.33 -7.80 12.42
C SER A 119 -8.04 -7.96 11.07
N ALA A 120 -8.16 -9.20 10.58
CA ALA A 120 -8.87 -9.50 9.33
C ALA A 120 -10.34 -9.10 9.39
N ASN A 121 -11.02 -9.34 10.51
CA ASN A 121 -12.42 -8.97 10.70
C ASN A 121 -12.61 -7.45 10.57
N GLN A 122 -11.70 -6.68 11.17
CA GLN A 122 -11.76 -5.22 11.09
C GLN A 122 -11.43 -4.71 9.69
N MET A 123 -10.52 -5.37 8.98
CA MET A 123 -10.23 -5.05 7.58
C MET A 123 -11.47 -5.25 6.70
N ARG A 124 -12.21 -6.34 6.91
CA ARG A 124 -13.45 -6.62 6.15
C ARG A 124 -14.56 -5.64 6.45
N ASP A 125 -14.66 -5.19 7.69
CA ASP A 125 -15.68 -4.25 8.13
C ASP A 125 -15.21 -2.80 7.91
N SER A 126 -14.77 -2.51 6.69
CA SER A 126 -14.22 -1.19 6.37
C SER A 126 -14.70 -0.68 5.02
N ARG A 127 -14.67 0.65 4.87
CA ARG A 127 -14.94 1.29 3.59
C ARG A 127 -13.91 0.87 2.53
N TRP A 128 -12.67 0.70 2.94
CA TRP A 128 -11.58 0.24 2.07
C TRP A 128 -11.93 -1.09 1.40
N HIS A 129 -12.48 -2.05 2.15
CA HIS A 129 -12.91 -3.33 1.60
C HIS A 129 -13.98 -3.16 0.51
N LYS A 130 -14.87 -2.17 0.68
CA LYS A 130 -15.90 -1.87 -0.31
C LYS A 130 -15.34 -1.17 -1.56
N GLN A 131 -14.28 -0.38 -1.39
CA GLN A 131 -13.65 0.35 -2.49
C GLN A 131 -12.77 -0.53 -3.37
N VAL A 132 -12.03 -1.46 -2.78
CA VAL A 132 -11.11 -2.37 -3.50
C VAL A 132 -11.36 -3.82 -3.06
N PRO A 133 -12.55 -4.37 -3.33
CA PRO A 133 -12.97 -5.63 -2.72
C PRO A 133 -12.08 -6.83 -3.02
N ASN A 134 -11.59 -6.96 -4.23
CA ASN A 134 -10.75 -8.11 -4.61
C ASN A 134 -9.40 -8.06 -3.91
N ARG A 135 -8.74 -6.90 -3.93
CA ARG A 135 -7.46 -6.69 -3.26
C ARG A 135 -7.62 -6.84 -1.76
N ALA A 136 -8.62 -6.18 -1.18
CA ALA A 136 -8.87 -6.19 0.26
C ALA A 136 -9.19 -7.59 0.76
N GLU A 137 -10.07 -8.33 0.07
CA GLU A 137 -10.44 -9.69 0.49
C GLU A 137 -9.24 -10.63 0.44
N ARG A 138 -8.39 -10.52 -0.58
CA ARG A 138 -7.17 -11.32 -0.66
C ARG A 138 -6.25 -11.07 0.53
N LEU A 139 -6.08 -9.81 0.92
CA LEU A 139 -5.26 -9.44 2.08
C LEU A 139 -5.91 -9.89 3.40
N CYS A 140 -7.24 -9.81 3.51
CA CYS A 140 -7.98 -10.33 4.67
C CYS A 140 -7.75 -11.82 4.87
N LYS A 141 -7.86 -12.59 3.80
CA LYS A 141 -7.63 -14.05 3.86
C LYS A 141 -6.20 -14.37 4.30
N ARG A 142 -5.23 -13.64 3.77
CA ARG A 142 -3.83 -13.82 4.15
C ARG A 142 -3.61 -13.52 5.64
N MET A 143 -4.28 -12.48 6.16
CA MET A 143 -4.17 -12.12 7.57
C MET A 143 -4.77 -13.20 8.47
N GLU A 144 -5.92 -13.78 8.09
CA GLU A 144 -6.54 -14.87 8.83
C GLU A 144 -5.65 -16.11 8.93
N GLU A 145 -4.87 -16.35 7.87
CA GLU A 145 -4.04 -17.54 7.74
C GLU A 145 -2.67 -17.38 8.41
N VAL A 146 -2.37 -16.22 8.98
CA VAL A 146 -1.12 -16.02 9.70
C VAL A 146 -1.08 -16.97 10.90
N THR A 147 -0.06 -17.83 10.91
CA THR A 147 0.15 -18.74 12.03
C THR A 147 1.22 -18.15 12.94
N VAL A 148 0.96 -18.23 14.25
CA VAL A 148 1.94 -17.85 15.25
C VAL A 148 2.84 -19.07 15.45
N SER A 149 4.07 -18.93 15.04
CA SER A 149 5.09 -19.96 15.29
C SER A 149 5.74 -19.72 16.64
#